data_f199c0472334d3805018a2f4edc3014d
#
_entry.id   f199c0472334d3805018a2f4edc3014d
#
_cell.length_a   1.000
_cell.length_b   1.000
_cell.length_c   1.000
_cell.angle_alpha   90.00
_cell.angle_beta   90.00
_cell.angle_gamma   90.00
#
_symmetry.space_group_name_H-M   'P 1'
#
loop_
_entity.id
_entity.type
_entity.pdbx_description
1 polymer ?
#
loop_
_entity_poly.entity_id
_entity_poly.type
_entity_poly.pdbx_seq_one_letter_code
_entity_poly.pdbx_strand_id
1 'polypeptide(L)'
;MNLPILYSYRRCPYAMRARMALKLADIAVEIREISLREKPKHMLQVSPKGTVPVLVLVDGTVIDESLAIMLWCMEQAASKQTTLKYEGEYAALQANIHAGCRALVLVNDTDFKKNLDAYKYPERYSQHGIQLDLQPNLHLEHAKLKLQTQLKYRTQGEVFLAHLESLLQTNTYSFANTFNFANSLNFADIAIFPFIRQFAMVDSAWFENSNYPKLRAWLHNWVDSSLFKSVMTKDPTFVG
;
A
#
# COMPACT_ATOMS: atom_id res chain seq x y z
N MET A 1 13.71 -20.06 18.25
CA MET A 1 12.25 -19.87 18.09
C MET A 1 11.98 -19.69 16.61
N ASN A 2 10.97 -20.40 16.07
CA ASN A 2 10.56 -20.18 14.69
C ASN A 2 9.82 -18.84 14.59
N LEU A 3 10.15 -18.04 13.59
CA LEU A 3 9.45 -16.79 13.30
C LEU A 3 8.30 -17.04 12.31
N PRO A 4 7.22 -16.23 12.35
CA PRO A 4 6.27 -16.19 11.25
C PRO A 4 6.98 -15.85 9.93
N ILE A 5 6.48 -16.37 8.82
CA ILE A 5 7.06 -16.17 7.48
C ILE A 5 6.22 -15.13 6.74
N LEU A 6 6.88 -14.09 6.21
CA LEU A 6 6.22 -13.10 5.35
C LEU A 6 6.74 -13.23 3.91
N TYR A 7 5.92 -13.77 3.01
CA TYR A 7 6.16 -13.65 1.57
C TYR A 7 5.85 -12.23 1.12
N SER A 8 6.83 -11.58 0.52
CA SER A 8 6.79 -10.16 0.24
C SER A 8 7.43 -9.83 -1.11
N TYR A 9 6.99 -8.73 -1.71
CA TYR A 9 7.68 -8.10 -2.81
C TYR A 9 7.86 -6.62 -2.49
N ARG A 10 9.09 -6.18 -2.31
CA ARG A 10 9.46 -4.86 -1.79
C ARG A 10 8.80 -3.68 -2.51
N ARG A 11 8.55 -3.80 -3.82
CA ARG A 11 7.92 -2.74 -4.63
C ARG A 11 6.39 -2.80 -4.68
N CYS A 12 5.77 -3.81 -4.07
CA CYS A 12 4.33 -3.95 -4.00
C CYS A 12 3.77 -3.05 -2.88
N PRO A 13 2.83 -2.12 -3.16
CA PRO A 13 2.28 -1.24 -2.14
C PRO A 13 1.52 -2.01 -1.04
N TYR A 14 0.86 -3.09 -1.39
CA TYR A 14 0.21 -3.98 -0.42
C TYR A 14 1.21 -4.65 0.53
N ALA A 15 2.35 -5.12 0.00
CA ALA A 15 3.41 -5.69 0.82
C ALA A 15 4.11 -4.63 1.69
N MET A 16 4.28 -3.41 1.18
CA MET A 16 4.87 -2.30 1.96
C MET A 16 4.04 -2.00 3.20
N ARG A 17 2.70 -1.84 3.09
CA ARG A 17 1.87 -1.52 4.25
C ARG A 17 1.84 -2.63 5.29
N ALA A 18 1.88 -3.91 4.86
CA ALA A 18 1.99 -5.04 5.78
C ALA A 18 3.33 -5.05 6.51
N ARG A 19 4.45 -4.83 5.81
CA ARG A 19 5.79 -4.71 6.41
C ARG A 19 5.85 -3.57 7.43
N MET A 20 5.27 -2.41 7.09
CA MET A 20 5.21 -1.26 8.00
C MET A 20 4.40 -1.58 9.26
N ALA A 21 3.25 -2.24 9.12
CA ALA A 21 2.43 -2.63 10.26
C ALA A 21 3.14 -3.64 11.18
N LEU A 22 3.78 -4.66 10.63
CA LEU A 22 4.58 -5.63 11.38
C LEU A 22 5.70 -4.94 12.16
N LYS A 23 6.42 -4.02 11.50
CA LYS A 23 7.50 -3.26 12.14
C LYS A 23 7.01 -2.38 13.28
N LEU A 24 5.87 -1.71 13.11
CA LEU A 24 5.26 -0.87 14.14
C LEU A 24 4.76 -1.68 15.34
N ALA A 25 4.21 -2.87 15.10
CA ALA A 25 3.76 -3.76 16.16
C ALA A 25 4.91 -4.49 16.86
N ASP A 26 6.16 -4.22 16.46
CA ASP A 26 7.36 -4.92 16.95
C ASP A 26 7.23 -6.45 16.85
N ILE A 27 6.75 -6.90 15.67
CA ILE A 27 6.59 -8.31 15.34
C ILE A 27 7.72 -8.71 14.39
N ALA A 28 8.63 -9.54 14.88
CA ALA A 28 9.70 -10.11 14.08
C ALA A 28 9.15 -11.19 13.14
N VAL A 29 9.57 -11.15 11.88
CA VAL A 29 9.19 -12.13 10.85
C VAL A 29 10.40 -12.53 10.01
N GLU A 30 10.38 -13.73 9.46
CA GLU A 30 11.27 -14.14 8.36
C GLU A 30 10.72 -13.56 7.05
N ILE A 31 11.41 -12.57 6.47
CA ILE A 31 11.00 -12.00 5.19
C ILE A 31 11.53 -12.89 4.07
N ARG A 32 10.60 -13.38 3.24
CA ARG A 32 10.90 -14.09 1.99
C ARG A 32 10.55 -13.18 0.81
N GLU A 33 11.54 -12.43 0.35
CA GLU A 33 11.40 -11.57 -0.84
C GLU A 33 11.26 -12.46 -2.08
N ILE A 34 10.13 -12.34 -2.81
CA ILE A 34 9.84 -13.23 -3.93
C ILE A 34 10.13 -12.59 -5.29
N SER A 35 10.36 -13.44 -6.30
CA SER A 35 10.20 -13.08 -7.70
C SER A 35 8.73 -13.24 -8.11
N LEU A 36 8.13 -12.21 -8.74
CA LEU A 36 6.75 -12.33 -9.23
C LEU A 36 6.61 -13.29 -10.43
N ARG A 37 7.73 -13.59 -11.10
CA ARG A 37 7.79 -14.54 -12.23
C ARG A 37 7.94 -15.98 -11.77
N GLU A 38 8.66 -16.18 -10.66
CA GLU A 38 9.00 -17.48 -10.10
C GLU A 38 8.57 -17.49 -8.63
N LYS A 39 7.30 -17.79 -8.39
CA LYS A 39 6.76 -17.80 -7.03
C LYS A 39 7.12 -19.09 -6.32
N PRO A 40 7.54 -19.03 -5.03
CA PRO A 40 7.87 -20.23 -4.26
C PRO A 40 6.68 -21.20 -4.18
N LYS A 41 6.97 -22.51 -4.31
CA LYS A 41 5.93 -23.56 -4.26
C LYS A 41 5.15 -23.52 -2.96
N HIS A 42 5.82 -23.38 -1.81
CA HIS A 42 5.14 -23.29 -0.52
C HIS A 42 4.20 -22.10 -0.44
N MET A 43 4.59 -20.93 -0.98
CA MET A 43 3.69 -19.77 -1.04
C MET A 43 2.40 -20.09 -1.80
N LEU A 44 2.50 -20.78 -2.95
CA LEU A 44 1.34 -21.14 -3.77
C LEU A 44 0.47 -22.22 -3.11
N GLN A 45 1.06 -23.09 -2.27
CA GLN A 45 0.32 -24.08 -1.49
C GLN A 45 -0.53 -23.43 -0.39
N VAL A 46 0.03 -22.46 0.33
CA VAL A 46 -0.67 -21.79 1.45
C VAL A 46 -1.59 -20.65 1.00
N SER A 47 -1.32 -20.04 -0.15
CA SER A 47 -2.15 -18.99 -0.76
C SER A 47 -2.23 -19.18 -2.28
N PRO A 48 -3.20 -19.97 -2.79
CA PRO A 48 -3.31 -20.32 -4.21
C PRO A 48 -3.53 -19.13 -5.14
N LYS A 49 -4.06 -17.98 -4.64
CA LYS A 49 -4.18 -16.75 -5.44
C LYS A 49 -2.81 -16.16 -5.84
N GLY A 50 -1.72 -16.58 -5.19
CA GLY A 50 -0.35 -16.24 -5.58
C GLY A 50 -0.04 -14.75 -5.57
N THR A 51 -0.71 -13.97 -4.72
CA THR A 51 -0.45 -12.54 -4.52
C THR A 51 0.36 -12.31 -3.27
N VAL A 52 1.01 -11.16 -3.15
CA VAL A 52 1.72 -10.74 -1.93
C VAL A 52 1.07 -9.49 -1.35
N PRO A 53 1.14 -9.34 0.00
CA PRO A 53 1.83 -10.18 0.99
C PRO A 53 1.05 -11.43 1.38
N VAL A 54 1.78 -12.44 1.89
CA VAL A 54 1.21 -13.60 2.59
C VAL A 54 2.00 -13.78 3.89
N LEU A 55 1.30 -13.78 5.02
CA LEU A 55 1.88 -14.04 6.33
C LEU A 55 1.46 -15.44 6.79
N VAL A 56 2.44 -16.28 7.12
CA VAL A 56 2.23 -17.62 7.69
C VAL A 56 2.71 -17.60 9.12
N LEU A 57 1.80 -17.75 10.06
CA LEU A 57 2.10 -17.77 11.50
C LEU A 57 2.79 -19.07 11.92
N VAL A 58 3.35 -19.08 13.13
CA VAL A 58 4.10 -20.24 13.66
C VAL A 58 3.22 -21.49 13.83
N ASP A 59 1.93 -21.29 14.08
CA ASP A 59 0.92 -22.36 14.20
C ASP A 59 0.37 -22.85 12.84
N GLY A 60 0.88 -22.27 11.72
CA GLY A 60 0.43 -22.58 10.38
C GLY A 60 -0.74 -21.75 9.88
N THR A 61 -1.31 -20.87 10.71
CA THR A 61 -2.37 -19.93 10.26
C THR A 61 -1.86 -19.03 9.14
N VAL A 62 -2.66 -18.86 8.09
CA VAL A 62 -2.31 -18.04 6.92
C VAL A 62 -3.17 -16.79 6.87
N ILE A 63 -2.53 -15.63 6.73
CA ILE A 63 -3.16 -14.33 6.53
C ILE A 63 -2.65 -13.77 5.20
N ASP A 64 -3.49 -13.78 4.16
CA ASP A 64 -3.06 -13.49 2.79
C ASP A 64 -3.68 -12.20 2.18
N GLU A 65 -4.24 -11.33 3.04
CA GLU A 65 -4.67 -9.99 2.70
C GLU A 65 -3.89 -8.95 3.51
N SER A 66 -3.34 -7.94 2.84
CA SER A 66 -2.51 -6.93 3.51
C SER A 66 -3.24 -6.16 4.61
N LEU A 67 -4.55 -5.87 4.43
CA LEU A 67 -5.36 -5.25 5.47
C LEU A 67 -5.61 -6.19 6.65
N ALA A 68 -5.84 -7.48 6.39
CA ALA A 68 -5.98 -8.46 7.46
C ALA A 68 -4.68 -8.60 8.26
N ILE A 69 -3.51 -8.57 7.60
CA ILE A 69 -2.21 -8.53 8.28
C ILE A 69 -2.08 -7.27 9.15
N MET A 70 -2.46 -6.11 8.62
CA MET A 70 -2.42 -4.85 9.39
C MET A 70 -3.32 -4.91 10.62
N LEU A 71 -4.56 -5.41 10.48
CA LEU A 71 -5.50 -5.57 11.59
C LEU A 71 -4.97 -6.55 12.63
N TRP A 72 -4.47 -7.69 12.20
CA TRP A 72 -3.83 -8.66 13.09
C TRP A 72 -2.65 -8.05 13.86
N CYS A 73 -1.81 -7.25 13.21
CA CYS A 73 -0.71 -6.53 13.88
C CYS A 73 -1.23 -5.59 14.98
N MET A 74 -2.35 -4.91 14.74
CA MET A 74 -2.97 -4.04 15.74
C MET A 74 -3.45 -4.82 16.96
N GLU A 75 -4.11 -5.95 16.72
CA GLU A 75 -4.59 -6.84 17.79
C GLU A 75 -3.42 -7.36 18.66
N GLN A 76 -2.30 -7.76 17.99
CA GLN A 76 -1.10 -8.20 18.70
C GLN A 76 -0.46 -7.07 19.51
N ALA A 77 -0.39 -5.86 18.95
CA ALA A 77 0.17 -4.70 19.65
C ALA A 77 -0.68 -4.32 20.88
N ALA A 78 -1.99 -4.37 20.75
CA ALA A 78 -2.91 -4.09 21.85
C ALA A 78 -2.81 -5.14 22.98
N SER A 79 -2.71 -6.43 22.65
CA SER A 79 -2.57 -7.49 23.65
C SER A 79 -1.28 -7.37 24.46
N LYS A 80 -0.19 -6.87 23.87
CA LYS A 80 1.07 -6.59 24.58
C LYS A 80 0.98 -5.40 25.55
N GLN A 81 0.08 -4.45 25.31
CA GLN A 81 -0.17 -3.29 26.17
C GLN A 81 -1.22 -3.54 27.26
N THR A 82 -1.99 -4.61 27.14
CA THR A 82 -3.12 -4.92 28.04
C THR A 82 -2.71 -5.63 29.34
N THR A 83 -1.77 -5.09 30.09
CA THR A 83 -1.83 -5.24 31.55
C THR A 83 -2.87 -4.29 32.17
N LEU A 84 -3.68 -3.58 31.38
CA LEU A 84 -4.61 -2.54 31.82
C LEU A 84 -6.04 -2.71 31.24
N LYS A 85 -6.97 -3.03 32.12
CA LYS A 85 -8.40 -2.66 32.35
C LYS A 85 -9.37 -2.29 31.19
N TYR A 86 -9.08 -2.40 29.87
CA TYR A 86 -9.88 -1.74 28.82
C TYR A 86 -10.34 -2.62 27.64
N GLU A 87 -10.68 -3.90 27.85
CA GLU A 87 -11.20 -4.77 26.77
C GLU A 87 -12.47 -4.20 26.09
N GLY A 88 -13.38 -3.58 26.85
CA GLY A 88 -14.61 -3.00 26.30
C GLY A 88 -14.41 -1.71 25.50
N GLU A 89 -13.51 -0.83 25.96
CA GLU A 89 -13.19 0.42 25.26
C GLU A 89 -12.37 0.16 23.98
N TYR A 90 -11.54 -0.88 23.96
CA TYR A 90 -10.77 -1.26 22.79
C TYR A 90 -11.66 -1.80 21.65
N ALA A 91 -12.66 -2.64 21.96
CA ALA A 91 -13.62 -3.12 20.96
C ALA A 91 -14.48 -1.97 20.40
N ALA A 92 -14.93 -1.04 21.26
CA ALA A 92 -15.66 0.15 20.84
C ALA A 92 -14.79 1.11 20.03
N LEU A 93 -13.51 1.25 20.40
CA LEU A 93 -12.53 2.04 19.67
C LEU A 93 -12.26 1.42 18.30
N GLN A 94 -12.05 0.10 18.19
CA GLN A 94 -11.94 -0.62 16.92
C GLN A 94 -13.18 -0.41 16.04
N ALA A 95 -14.39 -0.52 16.59
CA ALA A 95 -15.62 -0.31 15.82
C ALA A 95 -15.72 1.12 15.28
N ASN A 96 -15.36 2.14 16.06
CA ASN A 96 -15.39 3.55 15.68
C ASN A 96 -14.28 3.93 14.68
N ILE A 97 -13.10 3.35 14.84
CA ILE A 97 -11.97 3.52 13.92
C ILE A 97 -12.30 2.93 12.56
N HIS A 98 -12.93 1.78 12.55
CA HIS A 98 -13.33 1.13 11.32
C HIS A 98 -14.24 1.99 10.45
N ALA A 99 -15.07 2.88 10.97
CA ALA A 99 -15.98 3.70 10.16
C ALA A 99 -15.27 4.79 9.35
N GLY A 100 -14.38 5.58 9.97
CA GLY A 100 -13.70 6.71 9.30
C GLY A 100 -12.56 6.27 8.37
N CYS A 101 -11.71 5.35 8.82
CA CYS A 101 -10.57 4.86 8.02
C CYS A 101 -11.00 3.91 6.89
N ARG A 102 -12.08 3.12 7.09
CA ARG A 102 -12.57 2.16 6.08
C ARG A 102 -12.94 2.82 4.77
N ALA A 103 -13.64 3.95 4.80
CA ALA A 103 -14.05 4.64 3.58
C ALA A 103 -12.83 5.08 2.75
N LEU A 104 -11.82 5.69 3.38
CA LEU A 104 -10.59 6.11 2.70
C LEU A 104 -9.81 4.91 2.13
N VAL A 105 -9.65 3.86 2.93
CA VAL A 105 -8.93 2.66 2.49
C VAL A 105 -9.68 1.93 1.39
N LEU A 106 -11.01 1.89 1.45
CA LEU A 106 -11.84 1.30 0.40
C LEU A 106 -11.65 2.06 -0.92
N VAL A 107 -11.74 3.38 -0.92
CA VAL A 107 -11.52 4.21 -2.12
C VAL A 107 -10.10 4.02 -2.65
N ASN A 108 -9.10 3.97 -1.75
CA ASN A 108 -7.71 3.70 -2.14
C ASN A 108 -7.55 2.34 -2.83
N ASP A 109 -8.13 1.28 -2.27
CA ASP A 109 -7.95 -0.10 -2.74
C ASP A 109 -8.81 -0.45 -3.96
N THR A 110 -9.82 0.37 -4.28
CA THR A 110 -10.73 0.19 -5.42
C THR A 110 -10.46 1.22 -6.52
N ASP A 111 -11.13 2.36 -6.47
CA ASP A 111 -11.13 3.34 -7.56
C ASP A 111 -9.75 3.97 -7.77
N PHE A 112 -9.08 4.37 -6.68
CA PHE A 112 -7.75 4.95 -6.80
C PHE A 112 -6.73 3.94 -7.30
N LYS A 113 -6.75 2.71 -6.79
CA LYS A 113 -5.84 1.65 -7.24
C LYS A 113 -6.02 1.31 -8.72
N LYS A 114 -7.27 1.25 -9.21
CA LYS A 114 -7.57 1.07 -10.63
C LYS A 114 -6.96 2.18 -11.49
N ASN A 115 -7.15 3.44 -11.06
CA ASN A 115 -6.61 4.61 -11.75
C ASN A 115 -5.07 4.63 -11.69
N LEU A 116 -4.48 4.29 -10.55
CA LEU A 116 -3.03 4.15 -10.39
C LEU A 116 -2.44 3.10 -11.34
N ASP A 117 -3.07 1.92 -11.45
CA ASP A 117 -2.58 0.87 -12.34
C ASP A 117 -2.66 1.30 -13.80
N ALA A 118 -3.73 1.95 -14.21
CA ALA A 118 -3.90 2.43 -15.57
C ALA A 118 -2.99 3.64 -15.88
N TYR A 119 -2.72 4.51 -14.91
CA TYR A 119 -1.75 5.59 -15.02
C TYR A 119 -0.33 5.05 -15.19
N LYS A 120 0.02 4.01 -14.43
CA LYS A 120 1.35 3.39 -14.42
C LYS A 120 1.60 2.48 -15.63
N TYR A 121 0.57 1.78 -16.10
CA TYR A 121 0.63 0.78 -17.17
C TYR A 121 -0.42 1.07 -18.26
N PRO A 122 -0.39 2.27 -18.88
CA PRO A 122 -1.43 2.71 -19.81
C PRO A 122 -1.60 1.77 -21.01
N GLU A 123 -0.55 1.05 -21.40
CA GLU A 123 -0.60 0.06 -22.46
C GLU A 123 -1.57 -1.11 -22.20
N ARG A 124 -1.90 -1.39 -20.94
CA ARG A 124 -2.87 -2.45 -20.57
C ARG A 124 -4.32 -1.98 -20.64
N TYR A 125 -4.53 -0.66 -20.72
CA TYR A 125 -5.83 -0.01 -20.64
C TYR A 125 -6.19 0.79 -21.90
N SER A 126 -5.26 0.92 -22.86
CA SER A 126 -5.55 1.44 -24.19
C SER A 126 -6.40 0.39 -24.96
N GLN A 127 -7.57 0.81 -25.45
CA GLN A 127 -8.59 -0.09 -26.04
C GLN A 127 -8.19 -0.76 -27.37
N HIS A 128 -6.93 -0.69 -27.77
CA HIS A 128 -6.45 -1.32 -28.99
C HIS A 128 -5.25 -2.22 -28.66
N GLY A 129 -5.54 -3.50 -28.47
CA GLY A 129 -4.58 -4.56 -28.71
C GLY A 129 -4.23 -4.58 -30.21
N ILE A 130 -3.59 -3.53 -30.70
CA ILE A 130 -3.13 -3.47 -32.09
C ILE A 130 -1.89 -4.33 -32.17
N GLN A 131 -2.01 -5.42 -32.90
CA GLN A 131 -0.92 -6.23 -33.41
C GLN A 131 0.09 -5.30 -34.07
N LEU A 132 1.35 -5.37 -33.66
CA LEU A 132 2.46 -4.57 -34.17
C LEU A 132 2.70 -4.91 -35.65
N ASP A 133 2.03 -4.22 -36.56
CA ASP A 133 2.41 -4.17 -37.94
C ASP A 133 3.36 -2.97 -38.19
N LEU A 134 4.41 -3.22 -38.93
CA LEU A 134 5.65 -2.46 -39.10
C LEU A 134 5.51 -1.11 -39.84
N GLN A 135 4.52 -0.27 -39.55
CA GLN A 135 4.39 1.03 -40.20
C GLN A 135 4.89 2.19 -39.29
N PRO A 136 5.80 3.07 -39.75
CA PRO A 136 6.38 4.14 -38.93
C PRO A 136 5.38 5.11 -38.30
N ASN A 137 4.25 5.37 -38.95
CA ASN A 137 3.20 6.27 -38.43
C ASN A 137 2.44 5.69 -37.26
N LEU A 138 2.42 4.38 -37.08
CA LEU A 138 1.71 3.67 -36.00
C LEU A 138 2.38 3.89 -34.65
N HIS A 139 3.70 4.03 -34.60
CA HIS A 139 4.43 4.31 -33.35
C HIS A 139 4.05 5.67 -32.73
N LEU A 140 3.85 6.70 -33.56
CA LEU A 140 3.43 8.01 -33.07
C LEU A 140 2.01 8.00 -32.53
N GLU A 141 1.09 7.33 -33.22
CA GLU A 141 -0.30 7.19 -32.76
C GLU A 141 -0.40 6.35 -31.46
N HIS A 142 0.38 5.29 -31.32
CA HIS A 142 0.49 4.51 -30.09
C HIS A 142 1.05 5.37 -28.94
N ALA A 143 2.08 6.16 -29.17
CA ALA A 143 2.64 7.05 -28.16
C ALA A 143 1.62 8.10 -27.71
N LYS A 144 0.86 8.69 -28.65
CA LYS A 144 -0.23 9.63 -28.34
C LYS A 144 -1.33 8.97 -27.52
N LEU A 145 -1.80 7.80 -27.94
CA LEU A 145 -2.85 7.04 -27.23
C LEU A 145 -2.41 6.63 -25.81
N LYS A 146 -1.17 6.18 -25.69
CA LYS A 146 -0.56 5.88 -24.39
C LYS A 146 -0.56 7.11 -23.48
N LEU A 147 -0.10 8.26 -24.00
CA LEU A 147 -0.08 9.52 -23.25
C LEU A 147 -1.49 9.97 -22.87
N GLN A 148 -2.45 9.92 -23.79
CA GLN A 148 -3.84 10.29 -23.51
C GLN A 148 -4.44 9.39 -22.43
N THR A 149 -4.20 8.08 -22.51
CA THR A 149 -4.65 7.11 -21.50
C THR A 149 -4.01 7.45 -20.14
N GLN A 150 -2.72 7.70 -20.13
CA GLN A 150 -1.99 8.05 -18.91
C GLN A 150 -2.54 9.33 -18.27
N LEU A 151 -2.73 10.40 -19.06
CA LEU A 151 -3.31 11.66 -18.57
C LEU A 151 -4.73 11.49 -18.04
N LYS A 152 -5.59 10.74 -18.76
CA LYS A 152 -6.95 10.42 -18.32
C LYS A 152 -6.96 9.81 -16.93
N TYR A 153 -6.18 8.77 -16.71
CA TYR A 153 -6.19 8.05 -15.43
C TYR A 153 -5.44 8.80 -14.33
N ARG A 154 -4.47 9.67 -14.68
CA ARG A 154 -3.92 10.63 -13.73
C ARG A 154 -5.02 11.55 -13.21
N THR A 155 -5.76 12.23 -14.10
CA THR A 155 -6.86 13.13 -13.72
C THR A 155 -7.94 12.44 -12.89
N GLN A 156 -8.28 11.19 -13.21
CA GLN A 156 -9.20 10.41 -12.38
C GLN A 156 -8.63 10.09 -10.99
N GLY A 157 -7.34 9.79 -10.90
CA GLY A 157 -6.65 9.57 -9.62
C GLY A 157 -6.53 10.86 -8.79
N GLU A 158 -6.42 12.01 -9.44
CA GLU A 158 -6.33 13.33 -8.79
C GLU A 158 -7.57 13.65 -7.94
N VAL A 159 -8.74 13.06 -8.23
CA VAL A 159 -9.93 13.20 -7.38
C VAL A 159 -9.65 12.73 -5.95
N PHE A 160 -8.97 11.60 -5.80
CA PHE A 160 -8.59 11.09 -4.50
C PHE A 160 -7.46 11.93 -3.87
N LEU A 161 -6.47 12.38 -4.65
CA LEU A 161 -5.41 13.27 -4.15
C LEU A 161 -5.98 14.59 -3.61
N ALA A 162 -6.93 15.21 -4.32
CA ALA A 162 -7.59 16.44 -3.88
C ALA A 162 -8.37 16.21 -2.57
N HIS A 163 -9.04 15.08 -2.44
CA HIS A 163 -9.72 14.72 -1.20
C HIS A 163 -8.73 14.57 -0.03
N LEU A 164 -7.60 13.86 -0.24
CA LEU A 164 -6.55 13.72 0.78
C LEU A 164 -5.92 15.07 1.14
N GLU A 165 -5.67 15.94 0.14
CA GLU A 165 -5.16 17.31 0.37
C GLU A 165 -6.12 18.09 1.29
N SER A 166 -7.45 18.02 1.04
CA SER A 166 -8.44 18.71 1.86
C SER A 166 -8.47 18.21 3.30
N LEU A 167 -8.32 16.90 3.51
CA LEU A 167 -8.24 16.31 4.85
C LEU A 167 -6.98 16.76 5.60
N LEU A 168 -5.84 16.87 4.91
CA LEU A 168 -4.58 17.32 5.49
C LEU A 168 -4.54 18.83 5.79
N GLN A 169 -5.45 19.63 5.20
CA GLN A 169 -5.61 21.05 5.55
C GLN A 169 -6.20 21.24 6.95
N THR A 170 -7.08 20.33 7.35
CA THR A 170 -7.74 20.36 8.67
C THR A 170 -6.96 19.59 9.75
N ASN A 171 -6.18 18.59 9.35
CA ASN A 171 -5.45 17.68 10.23
C ASN A 171 -3.95 17.70 9.91
N THR A 172 -3.16 18.32 10.78
CA THR A 172 -1.72 18.41 10.58
C THR A 172 -1.06 17.01 10.63
N TYR A 173 -0.60 16.49 9.49
CA TYR A 173 0.15 15.23 9.32
C TYR A 173 -0.61 13.90 9.35
N SER A 174 -1.95 13.87 9.45
CA SER A 174 -2.71 12.63 9.51
C SER A 174 -4.08 12.76 8.86
N PHE A 175 -4.58 11.72 8.17
CA PHE A 175 -5.89 11.72 7.49
C PHE A 175 -7.09 11.53 8.42
N ALA A 176 -6.88 11.24 9.70
CA ALA A 176 -7.97 11.15 10.68
C ALA A 176 -7.47 11.39 12.10
N ASN A 177 -8.23 12.16 12.86
CA ASN A 177 -7.92 12.54 14.25
C ASN A 177 -7.93 11.38 15.26
N THR A 178 -8.05 10.13 14.85
CA THR A 178 -8.56 9.10 15.76
C THR A 178 -7.75 7.82 15.81
N PHE A 179 -6.56 7.70 15.21
CA PHE A 179 -5.84 6.46 15.41
C PHE A 179 -4.32 6.51 15.40
N ASN A 180 -3.76 6.12 16.52
CA ASN A 180 -2.34 6.00 16.75
C ASN A 180 -1.95 4.53 16.93
N PHE A 181 -1.12 3.98 16.05
CA PHE A 181 -0.22 2.92 16.46
C PHE A 181 0.75 3.53 17.50
N ALA A 182 0.59 3.18 18.76
CA ALA A 182 1.47 3.59 19.84
C ALA A 182 1.97 5.06 19.73
N ASN A 183 1.07 6.02 19.87
CA ASN A 183 1.28 7.46 20.12
C ASN A 183 1.33 8.46 18.98
N SER A 184 1.35 8.13 17.67
CA SER A 184 1.31 9.20 16.64
C SER A 184 1.02 8.79 15.20
N LEU A 185 0.87 7.53 14.86
CA LEU A 185 0.74 7.07 13.47
C LEU A 185 -0.66 6.52 13.21
N ASN A 186 -1.32 7.02 12.15
CA ASN A 186 -2.68 6.65 11.80
C ASN A 186 -2.70 5.40 10.89
N PHE A 187 -3.63 4.47 11.15
CA PHE A 187 -3.84 3.27 10.32
C PHE A 187 -4.06 3.61 8.85
N ALA A 188 -4.89 4.65 8.57
CA ALA A 188 -5.15 5.09 7.20
C ALA A 188 -3.88 5.60 6.50
N ASP A 189 -3.00 6.32 7.23
CA ASP A 189 -1.74 6.79 6.67
C ASP A 189 -0.88 5.63 6.17
N ILE A 190 -0.70 4.60 7.01
CA ILE A 190 0.10 3.41 6.63
C ILE A 190 -0.57 2.63 5.50
N ALA A 191 -1.91 2.53 5.53
CA ALA A 191 -2.65 1.82 4.50
C ALA A 191 -2.56 2.48 3.13
N ILE A 192 -2.53 3.82 3.07
CA ILE A 192 -2.65 4.63 1.85
C ILE A 192 -1.28 5.07 1.32
N PHE A 193 -0.34 5.41 2.21
CA PHE A 193 0.98 5.95 1.85
C PHE A 193 1.68 5.22 0.69
N PRO A 194 1.79 3.88 0.67
CA PRO A 194 2.51 3.18 -0.40
C PRO A 194 1.89 3.39 -1.79
N PHE A 195 0.59 3.61 -1.85
CA PHE A 195 -0.14 3.82 -3.10
C PHE A 195 0.05 5.25 -3.62
N ILE A 196 -0.05 6.25 -2.74
CA ILE A 196 0.25 7.66 -3.09
C ILE A 196 1.69 7.78 -3.54
N ARG A 197 2.63 7.15 -2.83
CA ARG A 197 4.03 7.08 -3.25
C ARG A 197 4.18 6.48 -4.64
N GLN A 198 3.49 5.38 -4.93
CA GLN A 198 3.57 4.75 -6.25
C GLN A 198 2.98 5.65 -7.35
N PHE A 199 1.89 6.37 -7.05
CA PHE A 199 1.28 7.32 -7.97
C PHE A 199 2.22 8.51 -8.27
N ALA A 200 2.79 9.12 -7.25
CA ALA A 200 3.75 10.21 -7.38
C ALA A 200 4.99 9.82 -8.19
N MET A 201 5.44 8.56 -8.07
CA MET A 201 6.61 8.05 -8.80
C MET A 201 6.36 7.78 -10.29
N VAL A 202 5.12 7.79 -10.79
CA VAL A 202 4.85 7.64 -12.23
C VAL A 202 5.33 8.87 -12.99
N ASP A 203 5.10 10.06 -12.44
CA ASP A 203 5.61 11.35 -12.94
C ASP A 203 5.93 12.24 -11.73
N SER A 204 7.14 12.11 -11.23
CA SER A 204 7.58 12.84 -10.03
C SER A 204 7.67 14.35 -10.29
N ALA A 205 8.05 14.77 -11.50
CA ALA A 205 8.12 16.18 -11.83
C ALA A 205 6.75 16.85 -11.81
N TRP A 206 5.74 16.19 -12.36
CA TRP A 206 4.35 16.65 -12.25
C TRP A 206 3.88 16.70 -10.79
N PHE A 207 4.12 15.64 -10.02
CA PHE A 207 3.63 15.57 -8.63
C PHE A 207 4.23 16.67 -7.77
N GLU A 208 5.55 16.94 -7.90
CA GLU A 208 6.23 18.01 -7.15
C GLU A 208 5.71 19.42 -7.49
N ASN A 209 5.19 19.61 -8.70
CA ASN A 209 4.61 20.90 -9.14
C ASN A 209 3.07 20.93 -9.05
N SER A 210 2.44 19.91 -8.49
CA SER A 210 0.98 19.81 -8.36
C SER A 210 0.42 20.74 -7.28
N ASN A 211 -0.90 20.99 -7.35
CA ASN A 211 -1.61 21.83 -6.37
C ASN A 211 -1.96 21.07 -5.05
N TYR A 212 -1.09 20.13 -4.61
CA TYR A 212 -1.27 19.32 -3.41
C TYR A 212 -0.12 19.52 -2.40
N PRO A 213 0.12 20.75 -1.89
CA PRO A 213 1.29 21.03 -1.07
C PRO A 213 1.32 20.27 0.28
N LYS A 214 0.16 20.05 0.92
CA LYS A 214 0.08 19.30 2.18
C LYS A 214 0.31 17.81 1.94
N LEU A 215 -0.25 17.27 0.86
CA LEU A 215 -0.05 15.86 0.48
C LEU A 215 1.41 15.58 0.09
N ARG A 216 2.08 16.51 -0.60
CA ARG A 216 3.52 16.41 -0.87
C ARG A 216 4.34 16.38 0.41
N ALA A 217 4.11 17.33 1.31
CA ALA A 217 4.81 17.38 2.59
C ALA A 217 4.58 16.10 3.41
N TRP A 218 3.33 15.61 3.46
CA TRP A 218 2.97 14.35 4.09
C TRP A 218 3.71 13.16 3.45
N LEU A 219 3.74 13.09 2.11
CA LEU A 219 4.43 12.01 1.38
C LEU A 219 5.93 12.04 1.66
N HIS A 220 6.58 13.21 1.63
CA HIS A 220 8.00 13.35 1.92
C HIS A 220 8.33 12.93 3.35
N ASN A 221 7.53 13.33 4.34
CA ASN A 221 7.70 12.91 5.73
C ASN A 221 7.66 11.39 5.87
N TRP A 222 6.73 10.72 5.16
CA TRP A 222 6.65 9.27 5.16
C TRP A 222 7.85 8.60 4.48
N VAL A 223 8.26 9.10 3.31
CA VAL A 223 9.43 8.58 2.57
C VAL A 223 10.70 8.72 3.40
N ASP A 224 10.83 9.80 4.15
CA ASP A 224 12.00 10.07 4.99
C ASP A 224 11.95 9.41 6.37
N SER A 225 10.81 8.88 6.75
CA SER A 225 10.65 8.23 8.05
C SER A 225 11.59 7.03 8.23
N SER A 226 12.10 6.86 9.46
CA SER A 226 12.91 5.70 9.83
C SER A 226 12.14 4.38 9.65
N LEU A 227 10.83 4.41 9.91
CA LEU A 227 9.95 3.26 9.70
C LEU A 227 9.97 2.81 8.24
N PHE A 228 9.67 3.71 7.30
CA PHE A 228 9.65 3.35 5.89
C PHE A 228 11.03 2.92 5.38
N LYS A 229 12.07 3.66 5.73
CA LYS A 229 13.45 3.29 5.35
C LYS A 229 13.83 1.89 5.84
N SER A 230 13.43 1.51 7.06
CA SER A 230 13.72 0.19 7.63
C SER A 230 13.06 -0.97 6.88
N VAL A 231 11.82 -0.77 6.35
CA VAL A 231 11.11 -1.81 5.61
C VAL A 231 11.46 -1.85 4.12
N MET A 232 12.25 -0.88 3.64
CA MET A 232 12.70 -0.82 2.25
C MET A 232 14.11 -1.38 2.04
N THR A 233 14.72 -1.96 3.06
CA THR A 233 15.96 -2.73 2.94
C THR A 233 15.79 -3.83 1.89
N LYS A 234 16.81 -4.02 1.05
CA LYS A 234 16.80 -5.03 0.00
C LYS A 234 17.18 -6.38 0.58
N ASP A 235 16.22 -7.26 0.70
CA ASP A 235 16.48 -8.66 1.02
C ASP A 235 16.85 -9.43 -0.26
N PRO A 236 17.68 -10.50 -0.16
CA PRO A 236 17.94 -11.39 -1.29
C PRO A 236 16.63 -12.07 -1.72
N THR A 237 16.51 -12.36 -3.02
CA THR A 237 15.36 -13.11 -3.52
C THR A 237 15.38 -14.52 -2.93
N PHE A 238 14.27 -14.89 -2.28
CA PHE A 238 14.10 -16.21 -1.72
C PHE A 238 13.98 -17.25 -2.85
N VAL A 239 14.84 -18.27 -2.79
CA VAL A 239 14.85 -19.43 -3.67
C VAL A 239 14.45 -20.61 -2.81
N GLY A 240 13.18 -21.06 -2.94
CA GLY A 240 12.62 -22.18 -2.17
C GLY A 240 12.20 -23.35 -3.03
#